data_b910ac510abf1a542c4b6658aa160466
#
_entry.id   b910ac510abf1a542c4b6658aa160466
#
_cell.length_a   1.000
_cell.length_b   1.000
_cell.length_c   1.000
_cell.angle_alpha   90.00
_cell.angle_beta   90.00
_cell.angle_gamma   90.00
#
_symmetry.space_group_name_H-M   'P 1'
#
loop_
_entity.id
_entity.type
_entity.pdbx_description
1 polymer ?
#
loop_
_entity_poly.entity_id
_entity_poly.type
_entity_poly.pdbx_seq_one_letter_code
_entity_poly.pdbx_strand_id
1 'polypeptide(L)'
;MIIINKDLKDIQNSNNYIALGSFDGLHIGHLSLIYKVVEIAKENNGKSMVFTFKNHPKTLIYKEHVPKLLMDNDRKVEILTTHKVDIVCFQEFNLEFMKMTPEEFVEFLVFKYNVKGFVVGFNYKFGYKNLGNVELLQKLQNKYGYELCIMKPCTYKEQVISSTRIRKSLEDGDVLDASKMLSLPYVLSGKVVHGKKLGRTMGFPTANLKYNQNFILPKVGVYYTNIKVNNKIYKGITSVGNNPTVDGENLTIETYILDFNKDIYGEKIDISFIKKIRDMKKFNGVEELKDQLEKDKSFAKNENYMSSLII
;
A
#
# COMPACT_ATOMS: atom_id res chain seq x y z
N MET A 1 -7.02 18.63 1.44
CA MET A 1 -6.59 17.90 0.23
C MET A 1 -7.74 17.81 -0.76
N ILE A 2 -7.50 18.06 -2.05
CA ILE A 2 -8.48 17.94 -3.12
C ILE A 2 -8.21 16.62 -3.85
N ILE A 3 -9.24 15.77 -3.98
CA ILE A 3 -9.14 14.55 -4.78
C ILE A 3 -9.77 14.85 -6.13
N ILE A 4 -8.96 14.82 -7.20
CA ILE A 4 -9.46 15.11 -8.55
C ILE A 4 -10.19 13.89 -9.09
N ASN A 5 -11.52 14.02 -9.12
CA ASN A 5 -12.35 13.12 -9.90
C ASN A 5 -13.08 13.84 -11.05
N LYS A 6 -13.32 15.17 -11.01
CA LYS A 6 -14.12 15.88 -12.03
C LYS A 6 -13.92 17.41 -12.15
N ASP A 7 -13.46 18.17 -11.15
CA ASP A 7 -13.38 19.64 -11.28
C ASP A 7 -11.93 20.15 -11.36
N LEU A 8 -11.64 20.81 -12.49
CA LEU A 8 -10.30 21.26 -12.84
C LEU A 8 -10.08 22.78 -12.66
N LYS A 9 -11.15 23.57 -12.49
CA LYS A 9 -11.05 25.05 -12.52
C LYS A 9 -10.12 25.61 -11.43
N ASP A 10 -10.24 25.14 -10.21
CA ASP A 10 -9.41 25.64 -9.09
C ASP A 10 -7.94 25.20 -9.22
N ILE A 11 -7.69 24.14 -9.96
CA ILE A 11 -6.35 23.56 -10.15
C ILE A 11 -5.61 24.34 -11.24
N GLN A 12 -6.30 24.74 -12.30
CA GLN A 12 -5.71 25.53 -13.39
C GLN A 12 -5.31 26.94 -12.95
N ASN A 13 -5.95 27.47 -11.89
CA ASN A 13 -5.66 28.80 -11.34
C ASN A 13 -4.46 28.81 -10.36
N SER A 14 -3.91 27.66 -10.00
CA SER A 14 -2.74 27.55 -9.12
C SER A 14 -1.52 27.07 -9.88
N ASN A 15 -0.32 27.48 -9.42
CA ASN A 15 0.92 26.88 -9.87
C ASN A 15 1.07 25.52 -9.17
N ASN A 16 1.11 24.43 -9.94
CA ASN A 16 1.15 23.09 -9.37
C ASN A 16 2.52 22.45 -9.55
N TYR A 17 3.02 21.85 -8.49
CA TYR A 17 4.24 21.05 -8.45
C TYR A 17 3.83 19.59 -8.25
N ILE A 18 4.29 18.71 -9.15
CA ILE A 18 3.72 17.37 -9.26
C ILE A 18 4.74 16.27 -9.04
N ALA A 19 4.42 15.33 -8.15
CA ALA A 19 5.12 14.06 -8.03
C ALA A 19 4.45 13.00 -8.89
N LEU A 20 5.24 12.32 -9.74
CA LEU A 20 4.77 11.32 -10.69
C LEU A 20 5.16 9.91 -10.24
N GLY A 21 4.19 8.98 -10.21
CA GLY A 21 4.46 7.59 -9.88
C GLY A 21 3.21 6.73 -9.74
N SER A 22 3.40 5.42 -9.74
CA SER A 22 2.32 4.48 -9.37
C SER A 22 2.00 4.51 -7.88
N PHE A 23 2.98 4.89 -7.06
CA PHE A 23 2.88 5.03 -5.61
C PHE A 23 2.25 3.81 -4.92
N ASP A 24 2.54 2.61 -5.43
CA ASP A 24 2.05 1.38 -4.83
C ASP A 24 2.86 1.05 -3.56
N GLY A 25 2.15 1.05 -2.43
CA GLY A 25 2.71 0.85 -1.10
C GLY A 25 3.27 2.10 -0.42
N LEU A 26 3.35 3.26 -1.10
CA LEU A 26 3.90 4.52 -0.53
C LEU A 26 5.16 4.30 0.33
N HIS A 27 6.10 3.48 -0.18
CA HIS A 27 7.35 3.17 0.52
C HIS A 27 8.26 4.40 0.67
N ILE A 28 9.30 4.29 1.47
CA ILE A 28 10.22 5.41 1.80
C ILE A 28 10.70 6.17 0.56
N GLY A 29 11.03 5.46 -0.54
CA GLY A 29 11.39 6.12 -1.80
C GLY A 29 10.24 6.91 -2.43
N HIS A 30 8.99 6.50 -2.27
CA HIS A 30 7.83 7.28 -2.70
C HIS A 30 7.59 8.47 -1.77
N LEU A 31 7.72 8.29 -0.46
CA LEU A 31 7.56 9.36 0.50
C LEU A 31 8.60 10.47 0.31
N SER A 32 9.84 10.14 -0.08
CA SER A 32 10.84 11.15 -0.40
C SER A 32 10.43 12.09 -1.56
N LEU A 33 9.77 11.54 -2.60
CA LEU A 33 9.20 12.37 -3.68
C LEU A 33 8.06 13.27 -3.15
N ILE A 34 7.23 12.71 -2.27
CA ILE A 34 6.08 13.41 -1.71
C ILE A 34 6.53 14.55 -0.80
N TYR A 35 7.51 14.33 0.07
CA TYR A 35 8.08 15.39 0.89
C TYR A 35 8.69 16.50 0.02
N LYS A 36 9.41 16.11 -1.04
CA LYS A 36 10.07 17.08 -1.92
C LYS A 36 9.06 17.92 -2.72
N VAL A 37 7.99 17.32 -3.22
CA VAL A 37 6.97 18.09 -3.95
C VAL A 37 6.20 19.04 -3.03
N VAL A 38 5.93 18.65 -1.78
CA VAL A 38 5.30 19.53 -0.79
C VAL A 38 6.22 20.69 -0.41
N GLU A 39 7.51 20.43 -0.24
CA GLU A 39 8.53 21.44 0.02
C GLU A 39 8.60 22.48 -1.11
N ILE A 40 8.82 22.02 -2.35
CA ILE A 40 8.95 22.91 -3.53
C ILE A 40 7.66 23.73 -3.73
N ALA A 41 6.49 23.10 -3.60
CA ALA A 41 5.21 23.79 -3.75
C ALA A 41 5.08 24.93 -2.73
N LYS A 42 5.46 24.68 -1.46
CA LYS A 42 5.41 25.68 -0.40
C LYS A 42 6.39 26.84 -0.66
N GLU A 43 7.63 26.56 -1.07
CA GLU A 43 8.66 27.56 -1.38
C GLU A 43 8.22 28.49 -2.52
N ASN A 44 7.45 27.98 -3.46
CA ASN A 44 6.99 28.72 -4.65
C ASN A 44 5.53 29.23 -4.53
N ASN A 45 4.94 29.24 -3.34
CA ASN A 45 3.55 29.64 -3.12
C ASN A 45 2.54 28.92 -4.05
N GLY A 46 2.84 27.66 -4.40
CA GLY A 46 2.07 26.80 -5.26
C GLY A 46 1.31 25.71 -4.49
N LYS A 47 0.80 24.72 -5.24
CA LYS A 47 0.11 23.54 -4.70
C LYS A 47 0.92 22.28 -5.00
N SER A 48 1.03 21.42 -3.98
CA SER A 48 1.60 20.09 -4.14
C SER A 48 0.59 19.11 -4.71
N MET A 49 1.00 18.36 -5.73
CA MET A 49 0.15 17.40 -6.42
C MET A 49 0.81 16.03 -6.51
N VAL A 50 0.06 14.98 -6.24
CA VAL A 50 0.45 13.60 -6.51
C VAL A 50 -0.38 13.08 -7.68
N PHE A 51 0.28 12.69 -8.76
CA PHE A 51 -0.34 12.05 -9.90
C PHE A 51 -0.07 10.55 -9.88
N THR A 52 -1.13 9.78 -9.77
CA THR A 52 -1.07 8.31 -9.67
C THR A 52 -2.21 7.68 -10.47
N PHE A 53 -2.30 6.36 -10.45
CA PHE A 53 -3.31 5.65 -11.23
C PHE A 53 -4.42 5.09 -10.34
N LYS A 54 -5.66 5.13 -10.84
CA LYS A 54 -6.82 4.52 -10.21
C LYS A 54 -6.71 2.99 -10.22
N ASN A 55 -6.27 2.44 -11.36
CA ASN A 55 -5.99 1.03 -11.59
C ASN A 55 -4.51 0.83 -11.89
N HIS A 56 -3.96 -0.33 -11.55
CA HIS A 56 -2.53 -0.58 -11.80
C HIS A 56 -2.27 -0.67 -13.32
N PRO A 57 -1.28 0.08 -13.89
CA PRO A 57 -1.03 0.08 -15.34
C PRO A 57 -0.85 -1.31 -15.95
N LYS A 58 -0.21 -2.23 -15.23
CA LYS A 58 0.01 -3.60 -15.69
C LYS A 58 -1.28 -4.42 -15.85
N THR A 59 -2.42 -4.00 -15.30
CA THR A 59 -3.70 -4.72 -15.49
C THR A 59 -4.16 -4.72 -16.94
N LEU A 60 -3.81 -3.69 -17.69
CA LEU A 60 -4.10 -3.60 -19.13
C LEU A 60 -3.04 -4.24 -20.03
N ILE A 61 -1.78 -4.24 -19.56
CA ILE A 61 -0.64 -4.69 -20.37
C ILE A 61 -0.47 -6.22 -20.25
N TYR A 62 -0.67 -6.79 -19.06
CA TYR A 62 -0.42 -8.19 -18.74
C TYR A 62 -1.64 -8.80 -18.07
N LYS A 63 -2.51 -9.51 -18.83
CA LYS A 63 -3.71 -10.14 -18.27
C LYS A 63 -3.41 -11.19 -17.20
N GLU A 64 -2.29 -11.90 -17.30
CA GLU A 64 -1.96 -13.05 -16.44
C GLU A 64 -0.92 -12.76 -15.34
N HIS A 65 -0.21 -11.64 -15.39
CA HIS A 65 0.92 -11.35 -14.48
C HIS A 65 0.80 -9.97 -13.83
N VAL A 66 -0.39 -9.63 -13.38
CA VAL A 66 -0.62 -8.37 -12.64
C VAL A 66 -0.01 -8.50 -11.23
N PRO A 67 0.93 -7.63 -10.85
CA PRO A 67 1.46 -7.68 -9.50
C PRO A 67 0.35 -7.42 -8.49
N LYS A 68 0.32 -8.21 -7.42
CA LYS A 68 -0.58 -7.98 -6.30
C LYS A 68 -0.31 -6.62 -5.67
N LEU A 69 -1.36 -5.92 -5.27
CA LEU A 69 -1.28 -4.57 -4.69
C LEU A 69 -0.70 -4.61 -3.27
N LEU A 70 0.06 -3.59 -2.93
CA LEU A 70 0.54 -3.34 -1.58
C LEU A 70 -0.42 -2.45 -0.77
N MET A 71 -1.25 -1.65 -1.45
CA MET A 71 -2.11 -0.65 -0.82
C MET A 71 -3.29 -0.31 -1.73
N ASP A 72 -4.46 -0.06 -1.15
CA ASP A 72 -5.61 0.51 -1.87
C ASP A 72 -5.51 2.04 -2.00
N ASN A 73 -6.40 2.61 -2.80
CA ASN A 73 -6.41 4.04 -3.03
C ASN A 73 -6.93 4.83 -1.82
N ASP A 74 -7.83 4.26 -1.01
CA ASP A 74 -8.34 4.92 0.20
C ASP A 74 -7.21 5.10 1.21
N ARG A 75 -6.43 4.04 1.47
CA ARG A 75 -5.27 4.10 2.35
C ARG A 75 -4.19 5.04 1.81
N LYS A 76 -3.99 5.07 0.48
CA LYS A 76 -3.08 6.01 -0.16
C LYS A 76 -3.50 7.46 0.13
N VAL A 77 -4.79 7.77 0.01
CA VAL A 77 -5.36 9.08 0.33
C VAL A 77 -5.14 9.44 1.80
N GLU A 78 -5.39 8.53 2.74
CA GLU A 78 -5.15 8.76 4.17
C GLU A 78 -3.69 9.17 4.42
N ILE A 79 -2.73 8.40 3.90
CA ILE A 79 -1.29 8.67 4.09
C ILE A 79 -0.91 10.01 3.43
N LEU A 80 -1.33 10.27 2.20
CA LEU A 80 -1.03 11.53 1.51
C LEU A 80 -1.62 12.76 2.25
N THR A 81 -2.77 12.58 2.89
CA THR A 81 -3.38 13.63 3.73
C THR A 81 -2.51 13.96 4.93
N THR A 82 -1.97 12.97 5.63
CA THR A 82 -1.07 13.21 6.78
C THR A 82 0.22 13.88 6.37
N HIS A 83 0.69 13.64 5.14
CA HIS A 83 1.86 14.30 4.55
C HIS A 83 1.54 15.67 3.91
N LYS A 84 0.33 16.21 4.14
CA LYS A 84 -0.07 17.57 3.73
C LYS A 84 -0.01 17.80 2.21
N VAL A 85 -0.25 16.78 1.41
CA VAL A 85 -0.42 16.90 -0.03
C VAL A 85 -1.71 17.67 -0.31
N ASP A 86 -1.65 18.70 -1.17
CA ASP A 86 -2.82 19.52 -1.49
C ASP A 86 -3.77 18.84 -2.45
N ILE A 87 -3.24 18.13 -3.46
CA ILE A 87 -4.01 17.59 -4.58
C ILE A 87 -3.56 16.14 -4.85
N VAL A 88 -4.53 15.23 -4.98
CA VAL A 88 -4.27 13.87 -5.47
C VAL A 88 -5.08 13.62 -6.74
N CYS A 89 -4.40 13.27 -7.82
CA CYS A 89 -5.01 12.90 -9.08
C CYS A 89 -4.92 11.39 -9.31
N PHE A 90 -6.07 10.71 -9.38
CA PHE A 90 -6.16 9.31 -9.76
C PHE A 90 -6.56 9.20 -11.23
N GLN A 91 -5.54 9.14 -12.10
CA GLN A 91 -5.77 8.94 -13.53
C GLN A 91 -6.21 7.50 -13.82
N GLU A 92 -7.27 7.34 -14.56
CA GLU A 92 -7.63 6.03 -15.09
C GLU A 92 -6.64 5.65 -16.19
N PHE A 93 -5.96 4.50 -16.02
CA PHE A 93 -5.08 3.97 -17.04
C PHE A 93 -5.90 3.11 -18.00
N ASN A 94 -6.28 3.69 -19.13
CA ASN A 94 -7.03 3.07 -20.21
C ASN A 94 -6.20 2.98 -21.50
N LEU A 95 -6.78 2.42 -22.58
CA LEU A 95 -6.06 2.24 -23.84
C LEU A 95 -5.65 3.55 -24.51
N GLU A 96 -6.44 4.60 -24.37
CA GLU A 96 -6.14 5.93 -24.89
C GLU A 96 -4.93 6.53 -24.16
N PHE A 97 -4.97 6.55 -22.83
CA PHE A 97 -3.87 7.05 -22.00
C PHE A 97 -2.59 6.23 -22.19
N MET A 98 -2.69 4.91 -22.36
CA MET A 98 -1.55 4.01 -22.61
C MET A 98 -0.83 4.34 -23.93
N LYS A 99 -1.56 4.81 -24.96
CA LYS A 99 -0.99 5.14 -26.29
C LYS A 99 -0.38 6.54 -26.35
N MET A 100 -0.56 7.37 -25.34
CA MET A 100 -0.04 8.73 -25.28
C MET A 100 1.49 8.70 -25.38
N THR A 101 2.04 9.45 -26.33
CA THR A 101 3.49 9.59 -26.47
C THR A 101 4.09 10.28 -25.25
N PRO A 102 5.39 10.14 -24.97
CA PRO A 102 6.01 10.82 -23.84
C PRO A 102 5.84 12.34 -23.87
N GLU A 103 5.92 12.95 -25.03
CA GLU A 103 5.77 14.39 -25.17
C GLU A 103 4.33 14.83 -24.94
N GLU A 104 3.34 14.17 -25.53
CA GLU A 104 1.92 14.40 -25.27
C GLU A 104 1.56 14.25 -23.79
N PHE A 105 2.18 13.32 -23.09
CA PHE A 105 1.99 13.16 -21.65
C PHE A 105 2.50 14.37 -20.85
N VAL A 106 3.68 14.90 -21.18
CA VAL A 106 4.22 16.11 -20.53
C VAL A 106 3.33 17.31 -20.85
N GLU A 107 2.97 17.48 -22.12
CA GLU A 107 2.08 18.55 -22.58
C GLU A 107 0.72 18.50 -21.86
N PHE A 108 0.12 17.31 -21.78
CA PHE A 108 -1.11 17.06 -21.02
C PHE A 108 -1.01 17.52 -19.57
N LEU A 109 0.09 17.22 -18.87
CA LEU A 109 0.26 17.62 -17.48
C LEU A 109 0.46 19.12 -17.35
N VAL A 110 1.30 19.72 -18.20
CA VAL A 110 1.60 21.15 -18.13
C VAL A 110 0.37 21.99 -18.40
N PHE A 111 -0.39 21.70 -19.45
CA PHE A 111 -1.54 22.53 -19.83
C PHE A 111 -2.80 22.20 -19.05
N LYS A 112 -3.09 20.92 -18.79
CA LYS A 112 -4.31 20.55 -18.08
C LYS A 112 -4.26 20.90 -16.60
N TYR A 113 -3.10 20.76 -15.97
CA TYR A 113 -2.95 20.97 -14.53
C TYR A 113 -2.07 22.17 -14.17
N ASN A 114 -1.70 23.01 -15.13
CA ASN A 114 -0.81 24.17 -14.94
C ASN A 114 0.45 23.78 -14.11
N VAL A 115 1.12 22.70 -14.52
CA VAL A 115 2.30 22.20 -13.83
C VAL A 115 3.50 23.11 -14.07
N LYS A 116 4.12 23.56 -12.97
CA LYS A 116 5.34 24.40 -12.95
C LYS A 116 6.59 23.65 -12.52
N GLY A 117 6.41 22.45 -11.97
CA GLY A 117 7.56 21.63 -11.57
C GLY A 117 7.19 20.15 -11.44
N PHE A 118 8.14 19.30 -11.80
CA PHE A 118 8.06 17.85 -11.68
C PHE A 118 9.04 17.32 -10.64
N VAL A 119 8.58 16.40 -9.81
CA VAL A 119 9.42 15.60 -8.91
C VAL A 119 9.29 14.14 -9.31
N VAL A 120 10.39 13.54 -9.74
CA VAL A 120 10.43 12.17 -10.24
C VAL A 120 11.57 11.37 -9.63
N GLY A 121 11.44 10.05 -9.60
CA GLY A 121 12.56 9.18 -9.23
C GLY A 121 13.60 9.07 -10.36
N PHE A 122 14.83 8.74 -10.00
CA PHE A 122 15.97 8.61 -10.92
C PHE A 122 15.73 7.65 -12.11
N ASN A 123 14.84 6.69 -11.97
CA ASN A 123 14.52 5.66 -12.97
C ASN A 123 13.09 5.81 -13.52
N TYR A 124 12.50 6.99 -13.41
CA TYR A 124 11.12 7.21 -13.86
C TYR A 124 10.96 6.97 -15.35
N LYS A 125 9.95 6.22 -15.72
CA LYS A 125 9.55 5.90 -17.09
C LYS A 125 8.10 6.26 -17.30
N PHE A 126 7.75 6.78 -18.50
CA PHE A 126 6.39 7.23 -18.82
C PHE A 126 6.11 7.19 -20.33
N GLY A 127 4.85 7.45 -20.68
CA GLY A 127 4.37 7.46 -22.06
C GLY A 127 4.31 6.06 -22.69
N TYR A 128 3.94 6.03 -23.94
CA TYR A 128 3.76 4.78 -24.69
C TYR A 128 5.01 3.89 -24.63
N LYS A 129 4.82 2.62 -24.24
CA LYS A 129 5.89 1.61 -24.09
C LYS A 129 7.08 2.06 -23.21
N ASN A 130 6.85 2.99 -22.26
CA ASN A 130 7.90 3.55 -21.41
C ASN A 130 9.05 4.23 -22.18
N LEU A 131 8.76 4.81 -23.34
CA LEU A 131 9.76 5.51 -24.15
C LEU A 131 10.22 6.84 -23.52
N GLY A 132 9.41 7.42 -22.64
CA GLY A 132 9.78 8.59 -21.85
C GLY A 132 10.65 8.20 -20.65
N ASN A 133 11.63 9.04 -20.35
CA ASN A 133 12.57 8.88 -19.26
C ASN A 133 12.98 10.25 -18.70
N VAL A 134 13.88 10.24 -17.71
CA VAL A 134 14.36 11.44 -17.04
C VAL A 134 15.09 12.39 -18.00
N GLU A 135 15.90 11.86 -18.91
CA GLU A 135 16.64 12.65 -19.91
C GLU A 135 15.68 13.39 -20.87
N LEU A 136 14.57 12.77 -21.23
CA LEU A 136 13.54 13.44 -22.04
C LEU A 136 12.86 14.57 -21.25
N LEU A 137 12.54 14.35 -19.97
CA LEU A 137 12.01 15.44 -19.12
C LEU A 137 12.99 16.60 -19.06
N GLN A 138 14.28 16.36 -18.92
CA GLN A 138 15.30 17.43 -18.93
C GLN A 138 15.31 18.22 -20.25
N LYS A 139 15.20 17.53 -21.39
CA LYS A 139 15.16 18.18 -22.71
C LYS A 139 13.91 19.05 -22.92
N LEU A 140 12.78 18.62 -22.37
CA LEU A 140 11.51 19.30 -22.51
C LEU A 140 11.32 20.49 -21.54
N GLN A 141 12.20 20.66 -20.53
CA GLN A 141 12.11 21.75 -19.56
C GLN A 141 12.04 23.12 -20.23
N ASN A 142 12.98 23.42 -21.15
CA ASN A 142 13.02 24.71 -21.81
C ASN A 142 11.81 24.95 -22.73
N LYS A 143 11.28 23.89 -23.36
CA LYS A 143 10.13 23.98 -24.24
C LYS A 143 8.84 24.34 -23.49
N TYR A 144 8.62 23.73 -22.31
CA TYR A 144 7.39 23.86 -21.55
C TYR A 144 7.50 24.72 -20.29
N GLY A 145 8.70 25.22 -19.95
CA GLY A 145 8.93 26.16 -18.87
C GLY A 145 8.65 25.63 -17.47
N TYR A 146 8.99 24.37 -17.18
CA TYR A 146 8.83 23.76 -15.87
C TYR A 146 10.18 23.49 -15.18
N GLU A 147 10.16 23.36 -13.87
CA GLU A 147 11.31 22.91 -13.07
C GLU A 147 11.31 21.38 -12.97
N LEU A 148 12.48 20.75 -12.88
CA LEU A 148 12.63 19.31 -12.72
C LEU A 148 13.52 18.96 -11.53
N CYS A 149 12.96 18.24 -10.58
CA CYS A 149 13.69 17.66 -9.46
C CYS A 149 13.74 16.13 -9.61
N ILE A 150 14.96 15.59 -9.69
CA ILE A 150 15.21 14.16 -9.84
C ILE A 150 15.71 13.62 -8.50
N MET A 151 14.92 12.75 -7.87
CA MET A 151 15.24 12.16 -6.58
C MET A 151 16.17 10.96 -6.71
N LYS A 152 17.17 10.92 -5.84
CA LYS A 152 18.07 9.76 -5.72
C LYS A 152 17.33 8.54 -5.14
N PRO A 153 17.81 7.30 -5.40
CA PRO A 153 17.23 6.11 -4.81
C PRO A 153 17.38 6.11 -3.29
N CYS A 154 16.31 5.72 -2.59
CA CYS A 154 16.39 5.36 -1.18
C CYS A 154 16.81 3.90 -1.05
N THR A 155 17.68 3.59 -0.10
CA THR A 155 18.20 2.24 0.14
C THR A 155 17.84 1.73 1.53
N TYR A 156 17.72 0.42 1.64
CA TYR A 156 17.63 -0.31 2.90
C TYR A 156 18.48 -1.57 2.80
N LYS A 157 19.39 -1.80 3.77
CA LYS A 157 20.39 -2.88 3.71
C LYS A 157 21.16 -2.84 2.36
N GLU A 158 21.66 -1.65 2.00
CA GLU A 158 22.48 -1.38 0.80
C GLU A 158 21.79 -1.62 -0.56
N GLN A 159 20.53 -1.98 -0.56
CA GLN A 159 19.76 -2.24 -1.78
C GLN A 159 18.64 -1.22 -1.95
N VAL A 160 18.36 -0.86 -3.20
CA VAL A 160 17.29 0.09 -3.55
C VAL A 160 15.94 -0.44 -3.07
N ILE A 161 15.18 0.44 -2.41
CA ILE A 161 13.80 0.17 -2.00
C ILE A 161 12.89 0.23 -3.23
N SER A 162 12.04 -0.79 -3.40
CA SER A 162 11.06 -0.84 -4.48
C SER A 162 9.84 -1.67 -4.07
N SER A 163 8.67 -1.41 -4.69
CA SER A 163 7.46 -2.21 -4.48
C SER A 163 7.68 -3.70 -4.78
N THR A 164 8.53 -4.04 -5.76
CA THR A 164 8.87 -5.44 -6.09
C THR A 164 9.61 -6.11 -4.94
N ARG A 165 10.59 -5.43 -4.35
CA ARG A 165 11.36 -5.96 -3.21
C ARG A 165 10.48 -6.11 -1.97
N ILE A 166 9.56 -5.18 -1.73
CA ILE A 166 8.61 -5.26 -0.62
C ILE A 166 7.68 -6.45 -0.79
N ARG A 167 7.16 -6.69 -2.01
CA ARG A 167 6.36 -7.91 -2.29
C ARG A 167 7.14 -9.17 -1.99
N LYS A 168 8.40 -9.23 -2.42
CA LYS A 168 9.27 -10.38 -2.15
C LYS A 168 9.45 -10.62 -0.65
N SER A 169 9.69 -9.56 0.15
CA SER A 169 9.78 -9.70 1.61
C SER A 169 8.48 -10.24 2.22
N LEU A 170 7.31 -9.80 1.75
CA LEU A 170 6.02 -10.32 2.22
C LEU A 170 5.84 -11.80 1.82
N GLU A 171 6.17 -12.18 0.59
CA GLU A 171 6.11 -13.56 0.10
C GLU A 171 7.05 -14.50 0.85
N ASP A 172 8.18 -13.99 1.33
CA ASP A 172 9.12 -14.74 2.18
C ASP A 172 8.68 -14.78 3.66
N GLY A 173 7.66 -13.99 4.03
CA GLY A 173 7.13 -13.88 5.39
C GLY A 173 7.89 -12.88 6.26
N ASP A 174 8.80 -12.12 5.69
CA ASP A 174 9.57 -11.10 6.39
C ASP A 174 8.82 -9.76 6.41
N VAL A 175 7.72 -9.75 7.17
CA VAL A 175 6.85 -8.57 7.30
C VAL A 175 7.55 -7.42 8.01
N LEU A 176 8.57 -7.70 8.82
CA LEU A 176 9.35 -6.68 9.52
C LEU A 176 10.24 -5.90 8.53
N ASP A 177 10.96 -6.58 7.64
CA ASP A 177 11.75 -5.93 6.59
C ASP A 177 10.84 -5.16 5.60
N ALA A 178 9.68 -5.74 5.24
CA ALA A 178 8.68 -5.02 4.45
C ALA A 178 8.25 -3.71 5.14
N SER A 179 7.97 -3.75 6.43
CA SER A 179 7.60 -2.60 7.26
C SER A 179 8.71 -1.52 7.29
N LYS A 180 9.99 -1.92 7.39
CA LYS A 180 11.13 -0.99 7.33
C LYS A 180 11.24 -0.27 6.00
N MET A 181 10.90 -0.92 4.90
CA MET A 181 10.88 -0.29 3.58
C MET A 181 9.62 0.55 3.32
N LEU A 182 8.48 0.15 3.88
CA LEU A 182 7.21 0.89 3.79
C LEU A 182 7.15 2.11 4.73
N SER A 183 7.97 2.16 5.77
CA SER A 183 7.88 3.05 6.94
C SER A 183 6.73 2.79 7.90
N LEU A 184 5.78 1.96 7.50
CA LEU A 184 4.59 1.54 8.25
C LEU A 184 4.42 0.02 8.11
N PRO A 185 3.79 -0.67 9.08
CA PRO A 185 3.43 -2.07 8.91
C PRO A 185 2.57 -2.28 7.66
N TYR A 186 2.76 -3.43 7.01
CA TYR A 186 1.87 -3.84 5.94
C TYR A 186 0.45 -4.06 6.48
N VAL A 187 -0.54 -3.44 5.85
CA VAL A 187 -1.95 -3.49 6.29
C VAL A 187 -2.81 -4.21 5.26
N LEU A 188 -3.59 -5.15 5.72
CA LEU A 188 -4.64 -5.79 4.95
C LEU A 188 -6.01 -5.42 5.52
N SER A 189 -6.82 -4.75 4.73
CA SER A 189 -8.19 -4.36 5.10
C SER A 189 -9.21 -5.35 4.55
N GLY A 190 -10.27 -5.59 5.31
CA GLY A 190 -11.35 -6.44 4.84
C GLY A 190 -12.57 -6.43 5.76
N LYS A 191 -13.60 -7.14 5.34
CA LYS A 191 -14.86 -7.30 6.07
C LYS A 191 -14.84 -8.61 6.84
N VAL A 192 -15.25 -8.57 8.11
CA VAL A 192 -15.34 -9.79 8.93
C VAL A 192 -16.55 -10.64 8.45
N VAL A 193 -16.28 -11.90 8.19
CA VAL A 193 -17.28 -12.87 7.73
C VAL A 193 -17.33 -14.10 8.64
N HIS A 194 -18.41 -14.88 8.53
CA HIS A 194 -18.53 -16.13 9.25
C HIS A 194 -17.53 -17.17 8.75
N GLY A 195 -16.82 -17.82 9.68
CA GLY A 195 -15.95 -18.96 9.42
C GLY A 195 -16.49 -20.25 10.03
N LYS A 196 -15.67 -21.30 10.10
CA LYS A 196 -16.02 -22.61 10.67
C LYS A 196 -16.26 -22.63 12.19
N LYS A 197 -15.96 -21.53 12.89
CA LYS A 197 -16.16 -21.32 14.35
C LYS A 197 -15.42 -22.32 15.27
N LEU A 198 -14.44 -23.07 14.76
CA LEU A 198 -13.70 -24.07 15.54
C LEU A 198 -12.89 -23.43 16.70
N GLY A 199 -12.31 -22.24 16.49
CA GLY A 199 -11.58 -21.54 17.53
C GLY A 199 -12.44 -21.19 18.76
N ARG A 200 -13.75 -20.92 18.56
CA ARG A 200 -14.66 -20.58 19.66
C ARG A 200 -14.80 -21.73 20.69
N THR A 201 -14.82 -22.97 20.25
CA THR A 201 -14.92 -24.13 21.14
C THR A 201 -13.69 -24.34 21.99
N MET A 202 -12.54 -23.78 21.56
CA MET A 202 -11.26 -23.88 22.26
C MET A 202 -10.93 -22.61 23.09
N GLY A 203 -11.84 -21.63 23.16
CA GLY A 203 -11.61 -20.37 23.87
C GLY A 203 -10.81 -19.31 23.06
N PHE A 204 -10.60 -19.55 21.76
CA PHE A 204 -9.91 -18.66 20.84
C PHE A 204 -10.83 -18.24 19.67
N PRO A 205 -11.86 -17.40 19.91
CA PRO A 205 -12.74 -16.97 18.85
C PRO A 205 -11.96 -16.16 17.80
N THR A 206 -12.01 -16.55 16.53
CA THR A 206 -11.33 -15.88 15.43
C THR A 206 -12.31 -15.14 14.53
N ALA A 207 -11.90 -13.97 14.04
CA ALA A 207 -12.54 -13.24 12.96
C ALA A 207 -11.94 -13.67 11.62
N ASN A 208 -12.79 -14.07 10.68
CA ASN A 208 -12.36 -14.41 9.33
C ASN A 208 -12.47 -13.18 8.44
N LEU A 209 -11.41 -12.85 7.71
CA LEU A 209 -11.35 -11.66 6.88
C LEU A 209 -11.70 -11.97 5.42
N LYS A 210 -12.77 -11.37 4.91
CA LYS A 210 -13.01 -11.28 3.47
C LYS A 210 -12.26 -10.06 2.93
N TYR A 211 -11.18 -10.29 2.21
CA TYR A 211 -10.30 -9.27 1.64
C TYR A 211 -10.34 -9.27 0.11
N ASN A 212 -9.84 -8.21 -0.50
CA ASN A 212 -9.70 -8.15 -1.96
C ASN A 212 -8.48 -8.99 -2.39
N GLN A 213 -8.72 -10.04 -3.18
CA GLN A 213 -7.69 -10.98 -3.63
C GLN A 213 -6.61 -10.37 -4.55
N ASN A 214 -6.78 -9.13 -4.99
CA ASN A 214 -5.73 -8.41 -5.70
C ASN A 214 -4.59 -7.93 -4.78
N PHE A 215 -4.74 -8.01 -3.45
CA PHE A 215 -3.68 -7.69 -2.50
C PHE A 215 -2.73 -8.86 -2.31
N ILE A 216 -1.45 -8.52 -2.10
CA ILE A 216 -0.46 -9.52 -1.71
C ILE A 216 -0.73 -9.99 -0.28
N LEU A 217 -0.53 -11.28 -0.05
CA LEU A 217 -0.55 -11.83 1.30
C LEU A 217 0.87 -12.15 1.77
N PRO A 218 1.17 -11.96 3.05
CA PRO A 218 2.36 -12.54 3.63
C PRO A 218 2.36 -14.06 3.48
N LYS A 219 3.56 -14.65 3.49
CA LYS A 219 3.74 -16.11 3.47
C LYS A 219 2.81 -16.79 4.47
N VAL A 220 2.35 -17.98 4.12
CA VAL A 220 1.60 -18.86 5.03
C VAL A 220 2.32 -19.01 6.37
N GLY A 221 1.61 -18.76 7.48
CA GLY A 221 2.17 -18.73 8.84
C GLY A 221 1.28 -18.02 9.84
N VAL A 222 1.80 -17.88 11.05
CA VAL A 222 1.13 -17.18 12.16
C VAL A 222 1.92 -15.93 12.49
N TYR A 223 1.21 -14.82 12.66
CA TYR A 223 1.78 -13.48 12.80
C TYR A 223 1.24 -12.78 14.04
N TYR A 224 2.09 -12.06 14.73
CA TYR A 224 1.68 -10.99 15.63
C TYR A 224 1.22 -9.80 14.80
N THR A 225 0.03 -9.30 15.12
CA THR A 225 -0.64 -8.24 14.36
C THR A 225 -1.28 -7.22 15.28
N ASN A 226 -1.47 -6.00 14.78
CA ASN A 226 -2.34 -5.01 15.37
C ASN A 226 -3.63 -4.94 14.56
N ILE A 227 -4.77 -4.97 15.24
CA ILE A 227 -6.10 -4.99 14.61
C ILE A 227 -6.81 -3.67 14.94
N LYS A 228 -7.13 -2.89 13.91
CA LYS A 228 -7.95 -1.68 14.06
C LYS A 228 -9.42 -2.03 13.86
N VAL A 229 -10.22 -1.84 14.89
CA VAL A 229 -11.68 -2.01 14.90
C VAL A 229 -12.30 -0.71 15.41
N ASN A 230 -13.15 -0.07 14.61
CA ASN A 230 -13.83 1.19 15.00
C ASN A 230 -12.90 2.22 15.65
N ASN A 231 -11.76 2.51 14.99
CA ASN A 231 -10.71 3.43 15.44
C ASN A 231 -9.97 3.05 16.74
N LYS A 232 -10.21 1.86 17.29
CA LYS A 232 -9.43 1.30 18.40
C LYS A 232 -8.50 0.21 17.91
N ILE A 233 -7.33 0.16 18.50
CA ILE A 233 -6.27 -0.79 18.15
C ILE A 233 -6.18 -1.84 19.23
N TYR A 234 -6.14 -3.10 18.82
CA TYR A 234 -6.01 -4.27 19.66
C TYR A 234 -4.83 -5.10 19.19
N LYS A 235 -4.16 -5.78 20.10
CA LYS A 235 -3.19 -6.83 19.73
C LYS A 235 -3.93 -8.03 19.17
N GLY A 236 -3.31 -8.71 18.20
CA GLY A 236 -3.92 -9.89 17.60
C GLY A 236 -2.90 -10.93 17.17
N ILE A 237 -3.40 -12.11 16.91
CA ILE A 237 -2.68 -13.21 16.30
C ILE A 237 -3.43 -13.56 15.03
N THR A 238 -2.75 -13.40 13.89
CA THR A 238 -3.35 -13.65 12.58
C THR A 238 -2.70 -14.85 11.92
N SER A 239 -3.51 -15.80 11.53
CA SER A 239 -3.12 -16.94 10.70
C SER A 239 -3.38 -16.62 9.25
N VAL A 240 -2.36 -16.75 8.41
CA VAL A 240 -2.43 -16.83 6.96
C VAL A 240 -2.29 -18.30 6.60
N GLY A 241 -3.37 -18.92 6.16
CA GLY A 241 -3.37 -20.38 5.96
C GLY A 241 -4.12 -20.81 4.71
N ASN A 242 -3.86 -22.04 4.27
CA ASN A 242 -4.62 -22.67 3.20
C ASN A 242 -5.87 -23.32 3.80
N ASN A 243 -7.02 -22.99 3.26
CA ASN A 243 -8.25 -23.75 3.55
C ASN A 243 -8.62 -24.51 2.28
N PRO A 244 -8.46 -25.83 2.23
CA PRO A 244 -8.89 -26.60 1.07
C PRO A 244 -10.41 -26.47 0.93
N THR A 245 -10.85 -25.83 -0.14
CA THR A 245 -12.25 -25.75 -0.56
C THR A 245 -12.43 -26.54 -1.84
N VAL A 246 -13.68 -26.87 -2.18
CA VAL A 246 -14.02 -27.61 -3.41
C VAL A 246 -13.53 -26.89 -4.69
N ASP A 247 -13.33 -25.57 -4.62
CA ASP A 247 -12.93 -24.71 -5.74
C ASP A 247 -11.41 -24.33 -5.77
N GLY A 248 -10.55 -25.02 -5.01
CA GLY A 248 -9.10 -24.78 -5.00
C GLY A 248 -8.54 -24.29 -3.66
N GLU A 249 -7.22 -24.08 -3.63
CA GLU A 249 -6.50 -23.58 -2.44
C GLU A 249 -6.69 -22.06 -2.31
N ASN A 250 -7.75 -21.63 -1.61
CA ASN A 250 -7.89 -20.23 -1.26
C ASN A 250 -7.20 -19.94 0.08
N LEU A 251 -6.29 -18.97 0.08
CA LEU A 251 -5.68 -18.48 1.32
C LEU A 251 -6.74 -17.80 2.18
N THR A 252 -6.81 -18.19 3.45
CA THR A 252 -7.70 -17.62 4.46
C THR A 252 -6.91 -16.78 5.45
N ILE A 253 -7.53 -15.74 5.94
CA ILE A 253 -7.01 -14.87 6.99
C ILE A 253 -7.94 -14.99 8.18
N GLU A 254 -7.42 -15.55 9.26
CA GLU A 254 -8.13 -15.69 10.52
C GLU A 254 -7.37 -14.97 11.62
N THR A 255 -8.02 -14.09 12.36
CA THR A 255 -7.38 -13.34 13.44
C THR A 255 -8.08 -13.52 14.77
N TYR A 256 -7.33 -13.90 15.80
CA TYR A 256 -7.73 -13.84 17.20
C TYR A 256 -7.36 -12.45 17.73
N ILE A 257 -8.35 -11.70 18.22
CA ILE A 257 -8.16 -10.37 18.78
C ILE A 257 -8.05 -10.50 20.30
N LEU A 258 -6.93 -10.09 20.86
CA LEU A 258 -6.69 -10.19 22.30
C LEU A 258 -7.59 -9.22 23.08
N ASP A 259 -8.08 -9.69 24.22
CA ASP A 259 -8.90 -8.89 25.17
C ASP A 259 -10.14 -8.24 24.50
N PHE A 260 -10.73 -8.98 23.54
CA PHE A 260 -11.87 -8.52 22.75
C PHE A 260 -13.00 -9.57 22.72
N ASN A 261 -14.21 -9.15 23.05
CA ASN A 261 -15.36 -10.05 23.17
C ASN A 261 -16.64 -9.54 22.46
N LYS A 262 -16.49 -8.57 21.54
CA LYS A 262 -17.64 -8.02 20.80
C LYS A 262 -17.91 -8.78 19.52
N ASP A 263 -19.17 -8.79 19.09
CA ASP A 263 -19.52 -9.23 17.75
C ASP A 263 -19.15 -8.13 16.75
N ILE A 264 -18.40 -8.50 15.70
CA ILE A 264 -17.92 -7.62 14.63
C ILE A 264 -18.20 -8.19 13.24
N TYR A 265 -19.12 -9.14 13.11
CA TYR A 265 -19.51 -9.63 11.80
C TYR A 265 -20.06 -8.50 10.93
N GLY A 266 -19.58 -8.44 9.70
CA GLY A 266 -19.92 -7.38 8.77
C GLY A 266 -19.13 -6.08 8.91
N GLU A 267 -18.39 -5.88 10.00
CA GLU A 267 -17.51 -4.72 10.22
C GLU A 267 -16.27 -4.79 9.31
N LYS A 268 -15.78 -3.62 8.89
CA LYS A 268 -14.47 -3.47 8.26
C LYS A 268 -13.41 -3.38 9.34
N ILE A 269 -12.38 -4.19 9.23
CA ILE A 269 -11.19 -4.14 10.10
C ILE A 269 -9.92 -4.02 9.28
N ASP A 270 -8.87 -3.47 9.90
CA ASP A 270 -7.53 -3.41 9.33
C ASP A 270 -6.59 -4.28 10.16
N ILE A 271 -5.87 -5.18 9.49
CA ILE A 271 -4.88 -6.07 10.08
C ILE A 271 -3.50 -5.58 9.69
N SER A 272 -2.74 -5.06 10.65
CA SER A 272 -1.35 -4.63 10.48
C SER A 272 -0.40 -5.75 10.85
N PHE A 273 0.38 -6.25 9.91
CA PHE A 273 1.33 -7.35 10.12
C PHE A 273 2.63 -6.80 10.72
N ILE A 274 2.95 -7.22 11.95
CA ILE A 274 4.08 -6.69 12.71
C ILE A 274 5.28 -7.64 12.66
N LYS A 275 5.05 -8.93 12.99
CA LYS A 275 6.12 -9.90 13.12
C LYS A 275 5.60 -11.32 12.90
N LYS A 276 6.35 -12.13 12.20
CA LYS A 276 6.04 -13.56 12.06
C LYS A 276 6.36 -14.25 13.39
N ILE A 277 5.40 -15.01 13.92
CA ILE A 277 5.57 -15.82 15.13
C ILE A 277 6.17 -17.17 14.77
N ARG A 278 5.57 -17.85 13.77
CA ARG A 278 5.97 -19.19 13.34
C ARG A 278 5.39 -19.58 11.99
N ASP A 279 5.89 -20.65 11.43
CA ASP A 279 5.27 -21.34 10.29
C ASP A 279 4.02 -22.13 10.72
N MET A 280 3.21 -22.52 9.74
CA MET A 280 2.08 -23.41 9.99
C MET A 280 2.58 -24.79 10.41
N LYS A 281 1.88 -25.39 11.38
CA LYS A 281 2.19 -26.70 11.94
C LYS A 281 0.93 -27.56 11.96
N LYS A 282 1.04 -28.83 11.65
CA LYS A 282 0.00 -29.82 11.91
C LYS A 282 0.05 -30.25 13.37
N PHE A 283 -1.11 -30.48 13.97
CA PHE A 283 -1.25 -30.90 15.36
C PHE A 283 -1.91 -32.29 15.41
N ASN A 284 -1.47 -33.13 16.34
CA ASN A 284 -1.99 -34.48 16.48
C ASN A 284 -3.34 -34.54 17.24
N GLY A 285 -3.77 -33.40 17.81
CA GLY A 285 -5.02 -33.29 18.52
C GLY A 285 -5.33 -31.86 18.97
N VAL A 286 -6.52 -31.72 19.57
CA VAL A 286 -7.05 -30.42 20.02
C VAL A 286 -6.21 -29.83 21.16
N GLU A 287 -5.72 -30.65 22.07
CA GLU A 287 -4.91 -30.20 23.22
C GLU A 287 -3.56 -29.60 22.75
N GLU A 288 -2.85 -30.29 21.83
CA GLU A 288 -1.60 -29.76 21.28
C GLU A 288 -1.82 -28.42 20.56
N LEU A 289 -2.93 -28.28 19.83
CA LEU A 289 -3.31 -27.03 19.19
C LEU A 289 -3.58 -25.94 20.23
N LYS A 290 -4.32 -26.24 21.29
CA LYS A 290 -4.66 -25.28 22.36
C LYS A 290 -3.41 -24.80 23.09
N ASP A 291 -2.48 -25.69 23.44
CA ASP A 291 -1.21 -25.35 24.05
C ASP A 291 -0.39 -24.40 23.16
N GLN A 292 -0.38 -24.65 21.87
CA GLN A 292 0.32 -23.77 20.93
C GLN A 292 -0.35 -22.39 20.83
N LEU A 293 -1.68 -22.33 20.81
CA LEU A 293 -2.42 -21.06 20.80
C LEU A 293 -2.17 -20.23 22.07
N GLU A 294 -2.04 -20.86 23.26
CA GLU A 294 -1.65 -20.17 24.50
C GLU A 294 -0.22 -19.63 24.44
N LYS A 295 0.73 -20.36 23.83
CA LYS A 295 2.09 -19.87 23.59
C LYS A 295 2.09 -18.67 22.65
N ASP A 296 1.37 -18.73 21.53
CA ASP A 296 1.24 -17.64 20.57
C ASP A 296 0.60 -16.39 21.24
N LYS A 297 -0.41 -16.59 22.09
CA LYS A 297 -1.08 -15.53 22.86
C LYS A 297 -0.12 -14.89 23.88
N SER A 298 0.65 -15.69 24.59
CA SER A 298 1.66 -15.21 25.53
C SER A 298 2.73 -14.39 24.82
N PHE A 299 3.18 -14.84 23.64
CA PHE A 299 4.09 -14.07 22.80
C PHE A 299 3.48 -12.71 22.44
N ALA A 300 2.25 -12.68 21.90
CA ALA A 300 1.59 -11.44 21.48
C ALA A 300 1.33 -10.48 22.66
N LYS A 301 1.01 -10.99 23.85
CA LYS A 301 0.84 -10.16 25.06
C LYS A 301 2.13 -9.45 25.45
N ASN A 302 3.26 -10.14 25.39
CA ASN A 302 4.56 -9.64 25.82
C ASN A 302 5.25 -8.74 24.79
N GLU A 303 4.81 -8.75 23.52
CA GLU A 303 5.33 -7.83 22.51
C GLU A 303 4.88 -6.38 22.79
N ASN A 304 5.86 -5.48 22.88
CA ASN A 304 5.60 -4.06 23.16
C ASN A 304 5.43 -3.18 21.91
N TYR A 305 5.37 -3.79 20.73
CA TYR A 305 5.22 -3.07 19.49
C TYR A 305 3.75 -2.66 19.27
N MET A 306 3.32 -1.64 19.99
CA MET A 306 2.18 -0.83 19.55
C MET A 306 2.74 0.29 18.70
N SER A 307 2.67 0.19 17.38
CA SER A 307 3.10 1.28 16.54
C SER A 307 2.18 2.48 16.78
N SER A 308 2.74 3.56 17.32
CA SER A 308 2.14 4.89 17.31
C SER A 308 1.89 5.43 15.88
N LEU A 309 2.15 4.62 14.88
CA LEU A 309 2.15 4.90 13.44
C LEU A 309 0.98 4.27 12.69
N ILE A 310 -0.04 3.78 13.38
CA ILE A 310 -1.31 3.45 12.71
C ILE A 310 -2.09 4.77 12.61
N ILE A 311 -1.94 5.40 11.45
CA ILE A 311 -2.67 6.59 11.04
C ILE A 311 -4.15 6.22 10.87
#